data_8fe056b60a9841e40960ebf6c970376d
#
_entry.id   8fe056b60a9841e40960ebf6c970376d
#
_cell.length_a   1.000
_cell.length_b   1.000
_cell.length_c   1.000
_cell.angle_alpha   90.00
_cell.angle_beta   90.00
_cell.angle_gamma   90.00
#
_symmetry.space_group_name_H-M   'P 1'
#
loop_
_entity.id
_entity.type
_entity.pdbx_description
1 polymer ?
#
loop_
_entity_poly.entity_id
_entity_poly.type
_entity_poly.pdbx_seq_one_letter_code
_entity_poly.pdbx_strand_id
1 'polypeptide(L)'
;MCRIGSIKSKTPVPPSMALNLMLPQQEGHDNSGFAMVMQDLEGVFSHYKDKPLLSLACTPEGVQLVNDYMEERGFVQVAQWVPEVDKRPDLKINAMPRYVFRNYDYPEEYRTRSQKEREDLLLDTRLELRALLAEKQNGFVYSFWPDVLTLKEIGDPADIAVYFRLWNNDGRLTARNI
;
A
#
# COMPACT_ATOMS: atom_id res chain seq x y z
N MET A 1 10.62 10.28 17.90
CA MET A 1 10.60 11.43 16.95
C MET A 1 10.28 10.90 15.57
N CYS A 2 9.24 11.42 14.90
CA CYS A 2 8.92 11.02 13.53
C CYS A 2 9.86 11.71 12.54
N ARG A 3 10.33 10.98 11.53
CA ARG A 3 11.17 11.49 10.45
C ARG A 3 10.48 11.27 9.13
N ILE A 4 10.55 12.24 8.23
CA ILE A 4 9.94 12.18 6.91
C ILE A 4 10.99 12.58 5.88
N GLY A 5 11.10 11.77 4.83
CA GLY A 5 11.90 12.08 3.65
C GLY A 5 11.06 11.87 2.40
N SER A 6 11.38 12.58 1.34
CA SER A 6 10.71 12.37 0.05
C SER A 6 11.68 12.49 -1.11
N ILE A 7 11.37 11.75 -2.18
CA ILE A 7 12.06 11.83 -3.47
C ILE A 7 11.02 12.16 -4.53
N LYS A 8 11.31 13.17 -5.35
CA LYS A 8 10.57 13.46 -6.57
C LYS A 8 11.54 13.39 -7.76
N SER A 9 11.22 12.58 -8.75
CA SER A 9 12.08 12.35 -9.92
C SER A 9 11.32 12.51 -11.23
N LYS A 10 12.04 12.93 -12.28
CA LYS A 10 11.49 12.96 -13.66
C LYS A 10 11.34 11.57 -14.25
N THR A 11 12.17 10.62 -13.81
CA THR A 11 12.13 9.22 -14.23
C THR A 11 11.76 8.34 -13.05
N PRO A 12 11.08 7.20 -13.28
CA PRO A 12 10.77 6.26 -12.20
C PRO A 12 12.04 5.78 -11.49
N VAL A 13 11.98 5.71 -10.18
CA VAL A 13 13.07 5.26 -9.31
C VAL A 13 12.61 4.10 -8.42
N PRO A 14 13.51 3.18 -8.04
CA PRO A 14 13.17 2.07 -7.16
C PRO A 14 13.03 2.54 -5.70
N PRO A 15 12.31 1.78 -4.86
CA PRO A 15 12.18 2.02 -3.42
C PRO A 15 13.52 2.16 -2.69
N SER A 16 14.56 1.46 -3.13
CA SER A 16 15.91 1.50 -2.56
C SER A 16 16.50 2.92 -2.50
N MET A 17 16.14 3.81 -3.44
CA MET A 17 16.58 5.21 -3.36
C MET A 17 16.03 5.92 -2.12
N ALA A 18 14.75 5.70 -1.79
CA ALA A 18 14.16 6.28 -0.58
C ALA A 18 14.74 5.66 0.70
N LEU A 19 15.07 4.36 0.66
CA LEU A 19 15.75 3.71 1.78
C LEU A 19 17.11 4.32 2.04
N ASN A 20 17.89 4.59 1.01
CA ASN A 20 19.20 5.26 1.14
C ASN A 20 19.10 6.64 1.81
N LEU A 21 17.96 7.33 1.63
CA LEU A 21 17.69 8.60 2.30
C LEU A 21 17.23 8.41 3.75
N MET A 22 16.42 7.40 4.04
CA MET A 22 15.73 7.25 5.32
C MET A 22 16.50 6.45 6.36
N LEU A 23 17.17 5.35 5.96
CA LEU A 23 17.87 4.47 6.90
C LEU A 23 18.99 5.16 7.67
N PRO A 24 19.81 6.07 7.11
CA PRO A 24 20.78 6.83 7.90
C PRO A 24 20.16 7.70 9.00
N GLN A 25 18.85 7.97 8.90
CA GLN A 25 18.13 8.80 9.86
C GLN A 25 17.42 7.98 10.96
N GLN A 26 17.59 6.67 10.98
CA GLN A 26 16.88 5.79 11.93
C GLN A 26 17.45 5.85 13.37
N GLU A 27 18.58 6.52 13.60
CA GLU A 27 19.14 6.68 14.93
C GLU A 27 18.11 7.31 15.89
N GLY A 28 17.90 6.66 17.05
CA GLY A 28 16.84 7.04 18.01
C GLY A 28 15.43 6.66 17.56
N HIS A 29 15.31 5.72 16.63
CA HIS A 29 14.03 5.11 16.26
C HIS A 29 13.44 4.34 17.45
N ASP A 30 12.13 4.45 17.63
CA ASP A 30 11.38 3.87 18.76
C ASP A 30 10.64 2.54 18.38
N ASN A 31 10.99 1.94 17.24
CA ASN A 31 10.34 0.77 16.67
C ASN A 31 8.84 0.93 16.40
N SER A 32 8.34 2.17 16.31
CA SER A 32 6.93 2.45 16.00
C SER A 32 6.53 2.10 14.56
N GLY A 33 7.51 1.82 13.71
CA GLY A 33 7.29 1.34 12.36
C GLY A 33 7.88 2.23 11.27
N PHE A 34 7.74 1.75 10.05
CA PHE A 34 8.15 2.43 8.83
C PHE A 34 7.01 2.38 7.82
N ALA A 35 6.81 3.48 7.10
CA ALA A 35 5.86 3.54 5.99
C ALA A 35 6.53 4.15 4.76
N MET A 36 6.22 3.58 3.59
CA MET A 36 6.61 4.11 2.29
C MET A 36 5.35 4.34 1.46
N VAL A 37 5.16 5.57 1.00
CA VAL A 37 4.09 5.94 0.08
C VAL A 37 4.72 6.20 -1.28
N MET A 38 4.20 5.56 -2.31
CA MET A 38 4.67 5.67 -3.69
C MET A 38 3.55 6.18 -4.59
N GLN A 39 3.86 7.13 -5.47
CA GLN A 39 2.93 7.73 -6.43
C GLN A 39 3.58 7.84 -7.81
N ASP A 40 2.77 7.98 -8.84
CA ASP A 40 3.21 7.88 -10.24
C ASP A 40 3.93 6.54 -10.47
N LEU A 41 3.18 5.48 -10.19
CA LEU A 41 3.67 4.10 -10.20
C LEU A 41 4.00 3.62 -11.62
N GLU A 42 5.04 2.81 -11.71
CA GLU A 42 5.44 2.09 -12.92
C GLU A 42 5.61 0.59 -12.60
N GLY A 43 6.10 -0.18 -13.56
CA GLY A 43 6.25 -1.62 -13.40
C GLY A 43 4.90 -2.33 -13.44
N VAL A 44 4.61 -3.15 -12.45
CA VAL A 44 3.35 -3.96 -12.40
C VAL A 44 2.08 -3.13 -12.36
N PHE A 45 2.16 -1.86 -12.01
CA PHE A 45 1.00 -0.97 -11.90
C PHE A 45 0.80 -0.02 -13.10
N SER A 46 1.73 0.01 -14.06
CA SER A 46 1.74 0.99 -15.15
C SER A 46 0.46 1.00 -16.00
N HIS A 47 -0.23 -0.14 -16.11
CA HIS A 47 -1.47 -0.27 -16.88
C HIS A 47 -2.75 0.11 -16.11
N TYR A 48 -2.63 0.45 -14.82
CA TYR A 48 -3.77 0.65 -13.91
C TYR A 48 -3.75 2.01 -13.21
N LYS A 49 -3.06 3.00 -13.77
CA LYS A 49 -2.87 4.33 -13.13
C LYS A 49 -4.18 5.09 -12.87
N ASP A 50 -5.19 4.90 -13.71
CA ASP A 50 -6.52 5.49 -13.58
C ASP A 50 -7.46 4.69 -12.64
N LYS A 51 -7.02 3.52 -12.20
CA LYS A 51 -7.80 2.63 -11.34
C LYS A 51 -7.46 2.82 -9.87
N PRO A 52 -8.46 2.93 -8.97
CA PRO A 52 -8.19 2.92 -7.54
C PRO A 52 -7.35 1.71 -7.12
N LEU A 53 -6.26 1.97 -6.41
CA LEU A 53 -5.37 0.95 -5.85
C LEU A 53 -5.58 0.86 -4.34
N LEU A 54 -6.08 -0.27 -3.87
CA LEU A 54 -6.21 -0.60 -2.46
C LEU A 54 -4.92 -1.23 -1.94
N SER A 55 -4.31 -0.61 -0.93
CA SER A 55 -3.17 -1.15 -0.20
C SER A 55 -3.64 -1.71 1.14
N LEU A 56 -3.48 -3.01 1.33
CA LEU A 56 -4.10 -3.79 2.41
C LEU A 56 -3.07 -4.70 3.10
N ALA A 57 -3.12 -4.74 4.44
CA ALA A 57 -2.46 -5.76 5.25
C ALA A 57 -3.51 -6.42 6.14
N CYS A 58 -3.67 -7.76 6.07
CA CYS A 58 -4.79 -8.43 6.72
C CYS A 58 -4.56 -9.93 6.96
N THR A 59 -5.49 -10.52 7.72
CA THR A 59 -5.65 -11.96 7.84
C THR A 59 -6.35 -12.54 6.60
N PRO A 60 -6.36 -13.86 6.40
CA PRO A 60 -7.17 -14.49 5.36
C PRO A 60 -8.66 -14.13 5.44
N GLU A 61 -9.21 -14.07 6.65
CA GLU A 61 -10.60 -13.66 6.91
C GLU A 61 -10.82 -12.20 6.55
N GLY A 62 -9.83 -11.33 6.80
CA GLY A 62 -9.85 -9.92 6.38
C GLY A 62 -9.90 -9.76 4.87
N VAL A 63 -9.19 -10.63 4.12
CA VAL A 63 -9.29 -10.65 2.64
C VAL A 63 -10.73 -10.91 2.20
N GLN A 64 -11.40 -11.88 2.83
CA GLN A 64 -12.78 -12.23 2.47
C GLN A 64 -13.75 -11.07 2.79
N LEU A 65 -13.63 -10.47 3.98
CA LEU A 65 -14.43 -9.30 4.35
C LEU A 65 -14.29 -8.15 3.34
N VAL A 66 -13.07 -7.90 2.86
CA VAL A 66 -12.83 -6.88 1.85
C VAL A 66 -13.46 -7.26 0.52
N ASN A 67 -13.40 -8.54 0.11
CA ASN A 67 -14.04 -9.01 -1.11
C ASN A 67 -15.54 -8.74 -1.08
N ASP A 68 -16.20 -9.23 -0.03
CA ASP A 68 -17.65 -9.12 0.14
C ASP A 68 -18.10 -7.65 0.13
N TYR A 69 -17.40 -6.81 0.90
CA TYR A 69 -17.67 -5.37 0.97
C TYR A 69 -17.49 -4.65 -0.37
N MET A 70 -16.39 -4.92 -1.09
CA MET A 70 -16.11 -4.27 -2.38
C MET A 70 -17.10 -4.70 -3.47
N GLU A 71 -17.50 -5.98 -3.47
CA GLU A 71 -18.53 -6.52 -4.39
C GLU A 71 -19.88 -5.87 -4.10
N GLU A 72 -20.31 -5.80 -2.83
CA GLU A 72 -21.56 -5.13 -2.42
C GLU A 72 -21.62 -3.66 -2.85
N ARG A 73 -20.47 -2.98 -2.84
CA ARG A 73 -20.32 -1.59 -3.27
C ARG A 73 -20.18 -1.43 -4.80
N GLY A 74 -20.21 -2.51 -5.56
CA GLY A 74 -20.12 -2.49 -7.02
C GLY A 74 -18.73 -2.25 -7.59
N PHE A 75 -17.65 -2.32 -6.78
CA PHE A 75 -16.29 -2.30 -7.26
C PHE A 75 -15.92 -3.62 -7.92
N VAL A 76 -15.29 -3.58 -9.08
CA VAL A 76 -14.84 -4.77 -9.81
C VAL A 76 -13.32 -4.87 -9.73
N GLN A 77 -12.78 -5.91 -9.12
CA GLN A 77 -11.34 -6.14 -9.09
C GLN A 77 -10.81 -6.45 -10.49
N VAL A 78 -9.83 -5.66 -10.96
CA VAL A 78 -9.22 -5.80 -12.30
C VAL A 78 -7.80 -6.32 -12.25
N ALA A 79 -7.09 -6.10 -11.14
CA ALA A 79 -5.75 -6.62 -10.95
C ALA A 79 -5.45 -6.87 -9.46
N GLN A 80 -4.49 -7.76 -9.21
CA GLN A 80 -3.95 -8.00 -7.87
C GLN A 80 -2.46 -8.22 -7.95
N TRP A 81 -1.74 -7.64 -7.00
CA TRP A 81 -0.35 -7.93 -6.75
C TRP A 81 -0.15 -8.27 -5.27
N VAL A 82 0.56 -9.35 -5.02
CA VAL A 82 0.97 -9.77 -3.67
C VAL A 82 2.49 -9.69 -3.64
N PRO A 83 3.08 -8.85 -2.76
CA PRO A 83 4.53 -8.73 -2.69
C PRO A 83 5.16 -10.04 -2.21
N GLU A 84 6.28 -10.38 -2.80
CA GLU A 84 7.16 -11.40 -2.22
C GLU A 84 7.80 -10.83 -0.95
N VAL A 85 7.63 -11.52 0.16
CA VAL A 85 8.18 -11.10 1.44
C VAL A 85 9.25 -12.08 1.92
N ASP A 86 10.25 -11.55 2.63
CA ASP A 86 11.26 -12.34 3.32
C ASP A 86 10.78 -12.66 4.75
N LYS A 87 10.57 -13.94 5.03
CA LYS A 87 10.04 -14.42 6.32
C LYS A 87 11.11 -14.95 7.26
N ARG A 88 12.33 -14.43 7.17
CA ARG A 88 13.39 -14.84 8.08
C ARG A 88 13.00 -14.57 9.54
N PRO A 89 13.31 -15.52 10.46
CA PRO A 89 12.90 -15.42 11.86
C PRO A 89 13.66 -14.37 12.68
N ASP A 90 14.78 -13.87 12.16
CA ASP A 90 15.61 -12.84 12.81
C ASP A 90 15.09 -11.41 12.61
N LEU A 91 14.12 -11.19 11.71
CA LEU A 91 13.53 -9.89 11.47
C LEU A 91 12.65 -9.44 12.64
N LYS A 92 12.93 -8.26 13.17
CA LYS A 92 12.20 -7.66 14.31
C LYS A 92 10.98 -6.86 13.80
N ILE A 93 10.02 -7.57 13.27
CA ILE A 93 8.78 -6.98 12.75
C ILE A 93 7.57 -7.73 13.30
N ASN A 94 6.44 -7.05 13.37
CA ASN A 94 5.15 -7.65 13.72
C ASN A 94 4.24 -7.68 12.48
N ALA A 95 4.66 -8.46 11.49
CA ALA A 95 4.04 -8.46 10.18
C ALA A 95 2.65 -9.10 10.18
N MET A 96 1.71 -8.47 9.45
CA MET A 96 0.43 -9.09 9.14
C MET A 96 0.63 -10.32 8.24
N PRO A 97 -0.27 -11.32 8.31
CA PRO A 97 -0.15 -12.55 7.54
C PRO A 97 -0.09 -12.33 6.02
N ARG A 98 -0.78 -11.30 5.52
CA ARG A 98 -0.87 -11.01 4.08
C ARG A 98 -0.85 -9.52 3.80
N TYR A 99 -0.10 -9.16 2.76
CA TYR A 99 -0.13 -7.85 2.11
C TYR A 99 -0.70 -8.04 0.72
N VAL A 100 -1.70 -7.24 0.36
CA VAL A 100 -2.39 -7.36 -0.92
C VAL A 100 -2.63 -5.97 -1.49
N PHE A 101 -2.30 -5.81 -2.76
CA PHE A 101 -2.54 -4.60 -3.53
C PHE A 101 -3.49 -4.94 -4.68
N ARG A 102 -4.60 -4.21 -4.78
CA ARG A 102 -5.66 -4.49 -5.74
C ARG A 102 -6.12 -3.24 -6.45
N ASN A 103 -6.16 -3.32 -7.77
CA ASN A 103 -6.81 -2.29 -8.56
C ASN A 103 -8.26 -2.67 -8.83
N TYR A 104 -9.12 -1.65 -8.81
CA TYR A 104 -10.54 -1.81 -9.04
C TYR A 104 -11.04 -0.88 -10.15
N ASP A 105 -12.05 -1.33 -10.89
CA ASP A 105 -12.94 -0.43 -11.59
C ASP A 105 -13.90 0.23 -10.61
N TYR A 106 -14.22 1.50 -10.87
CA TYR A 106 -15.29 2.18 -10.15
C TYR A 106 -16.63 1.49 -10.39
N PRO A 107 -17.56 1.55 -9.41
CA PRO A 107 -18.96 1.18 -9.64
C PRO A 107 -19.51 1.90 -10.87
N GLU A 108 -20.41 1.25 -11.60
CA GLU A 108 -20.86 1.73 -12.91
C GLU A 108 -21.39 3.17 -12.87
N GLU A 109 -22.19 3.50 -11.85
CA GLU A 109 -22.76 4.82 -11.64
C GLU A 109 -21.72 5.92 -11.36
N TYR A 110 -20.49 5.55 -10.95
CA TYR A 110 -19.39 6.49 -10.67
C TYR A 110 -18.42 6.68 -11.85
N ARG A 111 -18.51 5.86 -12.90
CA ARG A 111 -17.59 5.96 -14.06
C ARG A 111 -17.70 7.29 -14.80
N THR A 112 -18.90 7.88 -14.81
CA THR A 112 -19.17 9.18 -15.46
C THR A 112 -19.28 10.36 -14.50
N ARG A 113 -19.13 10.13 -13.19
CA ARG A 113 -19.18 11.16 -12.16
C ARG A 113 -17.95 12.07 -12.21
N SER A 114 -18.08 13.23 -11.60
CA SER A 114 -16.97 14.17 -11.44
C SER A 114 -15.81 13.55 -10.66
N GLN A 115 -14.62 14.11 -10.82
CA GLN A 115 -13.46 13.69 -10.05
C GLN A 115 -13.73 13.77 -8.54
N LYS A 116 -14.35 14.87 -8.08
CA LYS A 116 -14.67 15.07 -6.67
C LYS A 116 -15.59 13.96 -6.13
N GLU A 117 -16.67 13.62 -6.84
CA GLU A 117 -17.58 12.55 -6.40
C GLU A 117 -16.87 11.19 -6.31
N ARG A 118 -15.96 10.90 -7.24
CA ARG A 118 -15.14 9.68 -7.19
C ARG A 118 -14.16 9.69 -6.02
N GLU A 119 -13.54 10.84 -5.73
CA GLU A 119 -12.64 11.01 -4.58
C GLU A 119 -13.38 10.84 -3.25
N ASP A 120 -14.57 11.44 -3.13
CA ASP A 120 -15.43 11.28 -1.94
C ASP A 120 -15.81 9.80 -1.75
N LEU A 121 -16.21 9.10 -2.82
CA LEU A 121 -16.48 7.64 -2.76
C LEU A 121 -15.27 6.85 -2.25
N LEU A 122 -14.07 7.12 -2.77
CA LEU A 122 -12.87 6.38 -2.34
C LEU A 122 -12.53 6.65 -0.88
N LEU A 123 -12.70 7.90 -0.43
CA LEU A 123 -12.48 8.27 0.97
C LEU A 123 -13.45 7.52 1.89
N ASP A 124 -14.75 7.58 1.59
CA ASP A 124 -15.79 6.90 2.37
C ASP A 124 -15.56 5.39 2.41
N THR A 125 -15.32 4.77 1.25
CA THR A 125 -15.01 3.34 1.14
C THR A 125 -13.79 2.97 1.99
N ARG A 126 -12.73 3.76 1.94
CA ARG A 126 -11.53 3.53 2.74
C ARG A 126 -11.81 3.61 4.24
N LEU A 127 -12.60 4.60 4.68
CA LEU A 127 -12.92 4.79 6.10
C LEU A 127 -13.81 3.65 6.62
N GLU A 128 -14.80 3.22 5.86
CA GLU A 128 -15.68 2.11 6.22
C GLU A 128 -14.92 0.77 6.27
N LEU A 129 -14.09 0.46 5.26
CA LEU A 129 -13.23 -0.72 5.27
C LEU A 129 -12.27 -0.73 6.47
N ARG A 130 -11.69 0.43 6.79
CA ARG A 130 -10.82 0.58 7.95
C ARG A 130 -11.57 0.27 9.24
N ALA A 131 -12.80 0.77 9.41
CA ALA A 131 -13.64 0.51 10.58
C ALA A 131 -14.01 -0.97 10.66
N LEU A 132 -14.46 -1.57 9.56
CA LEU A 132 -14.82 -2.98 9.46
C LEU A 132 -13.68 -3.92 9.85
N LEU A 133 -12.48 -3.69 9.31
CA LEU A 133 -11.31 -4.51 9.61
C LEU A 133 -10.81 -4.33 11.04
N ALA A 134 -10.89 -3.10 11.58
CA ALA A 134 -10.49 -2.81 12.96
C ALA A 134 -11.44 -3.46 13.98
N GLU A 135 -12.75 -3.40 13.74
CA GLU A 135 -13.76 -4.05 14.61
C GLU A 135 -13.52 -5.56 14.72
N LYS A 136 -13.18 -6.21 13.61
CA LYS A 136 -12.92 -7.66 13.55
C LYS A 136 -11.47 -8.02 13.86
N GLN A 137 -10.59 -7.05 14.08
CA GLN A 137 -9.14 -7.24 14.27
C GLN A 137 -8.48 -8.02 13.10
N ASN A 138 -8.99 -7.85 11.89
CA ASN A 138 -8.62 -8.63 10.71
C ASN A 138 -7.65 -7.90 9.77
N GLY A 139 -7.24 -6.66 10.08
CA GLY A 139 -6.24 -5.99 9.26
C GLY A 139 -6.32 -4.48 9.22
N PHE A 140 -5.62 -3.92 8.25
CA PHE A 140 -5.46 -2.48 8.06
C PHE A 140 -5.59 -2.11 6.59
N VAL A 141 -6.33 -1.05 6.29
CA VAL A 141 -6.31 -0.34 5.00
C VAL A 141 -5.33 0.81 5.10
N TYR A 142 -4.28 0.81 4.29
CA TYR A 142 -3.28 1.87 4.28
C TYR A 142 -3.63 3.00 3.33
N SER A 143 -4.01 2.65 2.10
CA SER A 143 -4.48 3.62 1.10
C SER A 143 -5.52 2.99 0.18
N PHE A 144 -6.41 3.83 -0.38
CA PHE A 144 -7.29 3.49 -1.48
C PHE A 144 -7.41 4.71 -2.38
N TRP A 145 -6.56 4.79 -3.40
CA TRP A 145 -6.46 5.93 -4.29
C TRP A 145 -5.83 5.54 -5.62
N PRO A 146 -6.20 6.16 -6.76
CA PRO A 146 -5.54 5.92 -8.02
C PRO A 146 -4.04 6.22 -7.96
N ASP A 147 -3.23 5.34 -8.52
CA ASP A 147 -1.79 5.52 -8.67
C ASP A 147 -1.02 5.79 -7.37
N VAL A 148 -1.55 5.29 -6.23
CA VAL A 148 -0.91 5.41 -4.91
C VAL A 148 -0.80 4.04 -4.25
N LEU A 149 0.42 3.64 -3.92
CA LEU A 149 0.71 2.43 -3.15
C LEU A 149 1.29 2.81 -1.79
N THR A 150 0.83 2.16 -0.72
CA THR A 150 1.36 2.33 0.62
C THR A 150 1.80 1.00 1.19
N LEU A 151 3.09 0.89 1.49
CA LEU A 151 3.67 -0.16 2.32
C LEU A 151 3.84 0.39 3.73
N LYS A 152 3.42 -0.37 4.74
CA LYS A 152 3.61 0.03 6.14
C LYS A 152 3.71 -1.22 7.01
N GLU A 153 4.60 -1.16 8.02
CA GLU A 153 4.70 -2.18 9.05
C GLU A 153 5.24 -1.59 10.36
N ILE A 154 4.98 -2.31 11.46
CA ILE A 154 5.53 -1.99 12.78
C ILE A 154 6.83 -2.78 12.97
N GLY A 155 7.91 -2.11 13.37
CA GLY A 155 9.21 -2.72 13.60
C GLY A 155 10.38 -1.83 13.20
N ASP A 156 11.56 -2.41 13.12
CA ASP A 156 12.77 -1.72 12.68
C ASP A 156 12.70 -1.40 11.18
N PRO A 157 13.00 -0.16 10.75
CA PRO A 157 12.96 0.23 9.33
C PRO A 157 13.84 -0.62 8.42
N ALA A 158 15.03 -1.02 8.89
CA ALA A 158 15.93 -1.86 8.10
C ALA A 158 15.36 -3.27 7.91
N ASP A 159 14.76 -3.84 8.96
CA ASP A 159 14.10 -5.14 8.89
C ASP A 159 12.85 -5.11 8.00
N ILE A 160 12.07 -4.02 8.06
CA ILE A 160 10.92 -3.83 7.17
C ILE A 160 11.35 -3.74 5.70
N ALA A 161 12.46 -3.03 5.43
CA ALA A 161 13.01 -2.94 4.08
C ALA A 161 13.46 -4.31 3.54
N VAL A 162 14.04 -5.15 4.39
CA VAL A 162 14.42 -6.53 4.06
C VAL A 162 13.17 -7.38 3.86
N TYR A 163 12.20 -7.29 4.77
CA TYR A 163 10.95 -8.06 4.70
C TYR A 163 10.22 -7.86 3.38
N PHE A 164 10.03 -6.62 2.93
CA PHE A 164 9.39 -6.32 1.65
C PHE A 164 10.34 -6.40 0.45
N ARG A 165 11.59 -6.85 0.62
CA ARG A 165 12.61 -6.95 -0.44
C ARG A 165 12.78 -5.65 -1.22
N LEU A 166 12.70 -4.50 -0.54
CA LEU A 166 12.73 -3.19 -1.21
C LEU A 166 14.08 -2.86 -1.85
N TRP A 167 15.15 -3.57 -1.46
CA TRP A 167 16.48 -3.44 -2.07
C TRP A 167 16.59 -4.14 -3.43
N ASN A 168 15.80 -5.21 -3.65
CA ASN A 168 15.93 -6.12 -4.77
C ASN A 168 14.58 -6.35 -5.47
N ASN A 169 13.84 -5.28 -5.75
CA ASN A 169 12.53 -5.43 -6.39
C ASN A 169 12.58 -5.57 -7.93
N ASP A 170 13.78 -5.60 -8.52
CA ASP A 170 14.05 -5.87 -9.94
C ASP A 170 13.25 -5.00 -10.93
N GLY A 171 12.92 -3.76 -10.56
CA GLY A 171 12.12 -2.86 -11.37
C GLY A 171 10.62 -3.17 -11.42
N ARG A 172 10.14 -4.19 -10.70
CA ARG A 172 8.71 -4.52 -10.63
C ARG A 172 7.89 -3.41 -9.96
N LEU A 173 8.50 -2.68 -9.04
CA LEU A 173 7.90 -1.55 -8.34
C LEU A 173 8.84 -0.34 -8.45
N THR A 174 8.42 0.66 -9.20
CA THR A 174 9.10 1.95 -9.29
C THR A 174 8.08 3.08 -9.27
N ALA A 175 8.50 4.28 -8.90
CA ALA A 175 7.63 5.45 -8.86
C ALA A 175 8.41 6.74 -9.12
N ARG A 176 7.71 7.82 -9.45
CA ARG A 176 8.34 9.15 -9.57
C ARG A 176 8.30 9.95 -8.27
N ASN A 177 7.40 9.60 -7.38
CA ASN A 177 7.28 10.22 -6.06
C ASN A 177 7.29 9.12 -4.98
N ILE A 178 8.21 9.23 -4.03
CA ILE A 178 8.31 8.32 -2.89
C ILE A 178 8.49 9.14 -1.62
#